data_fe550343b18365baf333baf94b1cff22
#
_entry.id   fe550343b18365baf333baf94b1cff22
#
_cell.length_a   1.000
_cell.length_b   1.000
_cell.length_c   1.000
_cell.angle_alpha   90.00
_cell.angle_beta   90.00
_cell.angle_gamma   90.00
#
_symmetry.space_group_name_H-M   'P 1'
#
loop_
_entity.id
_entity.type
_entity.pdbx_description
1 polymer ?
#
loop_
_entity_poly.entity_id
_entity_poly.type
_entity_poly.pdbx_seq_one_letter_code
_entity_poly.pdbx_strand_id
1 'polypeptide(L)'
;MTETTLHYIFDPLCGWCYGAAPLVKAAQSLPGLKVVPHAGGMMTGNNRRQITDEWRNYVIPHDKRIAEMTGQPFGEAYFNGLLRDTTAVMDSEPPITAILAAEKLAGRGLDMLHRIQQAHYQEGRRIADTPVLEALAKELGLPSAAFIAEMRFSSGAPTAQHIAESRALLAKVQGQGFPPFALQDSEGRLRLLPAGNYLGNVEAWKNLLGAAALA
;
A
#
# COMPACT_ATOMS: atom_id res chain seq x y z
N MET A 1 18.56 22.32 -4.08
CA MET A 1 18.98 20.92 -3.83
C MET A 1 17.90 20.05 -4.44
N THR A 2 18.25 19.22 -5.41
CA THR A 2 17.33 18.29 -6.06
C THR A 2 16.96 17.20 -5.05
N GLU A 3 15.67 17.04 -4.78
CA GLU A 3 15.13 16.14 -3.76
C GLU A 3 15.27 14.69 -4.23
N THR A 4 15.87 13.82 -3.43
CA THR A 4 15.91 12.38 -3.68
C THR A 4 14.51 11.78 -3.47
N THR A 5 14.03 10.98 -4.42
CA THR A 5 12.69 10.40 -4.34
C THR A 5 12.72 8.89 -4.18
N LEU A 6 12.02 8.38 -3.18
CA LEU A 6 11.77 6.95 -3.01
C LEU A 6 10.39 6.61 -3.57
N HIS A 7 10.36 5.89 -4.67
CA HIS A 7 9.13 5.34 -5.25
C HIS A 7 8.77 4.04 -4.54
N TYR A 8 7.59 3.98 -3.96
CA TYR A 8 7.04 2.80 -3.31
C TYR A 8 5.90 2.24 -4.15
N ILE A 9 6.12 1.09 -4.78
CA ILE A 9 5.12 0.46 -5.64
C ILE A 9 4.43 -0.65 -4.83
N PHE A 10 3.11 -0.56 -4.68
CA PHE A 10 2.38 -1.40 -3.74
C PHE A 10 0.99 -1.79 -4.24
N ASP A 11 0.35 -2.66 -3.48
CA ASP A 11 -1.09 -2.90 -3.53
C ASP A 11 -1.66 -2.95 -2.11
N PRO A 12 -2.84 -2.34 -1.84
CA PRO A 12 -3.42 -2.34 -0.50
C PRO A 12 -3.81 -3.73 0.02
N LEU A 13 -4.03 -4.70 -0.88
CA LEU A 13 -4.35 -6.10 -0.56
C LEU A 13 -3.12 -7.03 -0.61
N CYS A 14 -1.92 -6.47 -0.70
CA CYS A 14 -0.69 -7.24 -0.68
C CYS A 14 -0.15 -7.38 0.75
N GLY A 15 -0.13 -8.59 1.30
CA GLY A 15 0.39 -8.86 2.66
C GLY A 15 1.84 -8.42 2.85
N TRP A 16 2.72 -8.63 1.85
CA TRP A 16 4.10 -8.16 1.91
C TRP A 16 4.21 -6.63 1.89
N CYS A 17 3.26 -5.92 1.25
CA CYS A 17 3.19 -4.46 1.32
C CYS A 17 2.80 -3.99 2.73
N TYR A 18 1.89 -4.71 3.38
CA TYR A 18 1.59 -4.48 4.79
C TYR A 18 2.80 -4.77 5.69
N GLY A 19 3.51 -5.87 5.44
CA GLY A 19 4.77 -6.19 6.13
C GLY A 19 5.84 -5.11 5.97
N ALA A 20 5.87 -4.42 4.83
CA ALA A 20 6.81 -3.33 4.54
C ALA A 20 6.37 -1.96 5.07
N ALA A 21 5.18 -1.80 5.65
CA ALA A 21 4.69 -0.52 6.18
C ALA A 21 5.67 0.17 7.16
N PRO A 22 6.38 -0.53 8.07
CA PRO A 22 7.40 0.10 8.91
C PRO A 22 8.57 0.70 8.13
N LEU A 23 8.96 0.10 6.99
CA LEU A 23 10.01 0.63 6.12
C LEU A 23 9.56 1.92 5.44
N VAL A 24 8.29 1.98 5.00
CA VAL A 24 7.69 3.19 4.41
C VAL A 24 7.67 4.33 5.43
N LYS A 25 7.18 4.05 6.66
CA LYS A 25 7.14 5.03 7.74
C LYS A 25 8.53 5.55 8.11
N ALA A 26 9.51 4.66 8.14
CA ALA A 26 10.90 5.04 8.40
C ALA A 26 11.46 5.95 7.30
N ALA A 27 11.19 5.63 6.03
CA ALA A 27 11.59 6.47 4.90
C ALA A 27 10.98 7.87 4.96
N GLN A 28 9.68 7.99 5.31
CA GLN A 28 9.01 9.28 5.47
C GLN A 28 9.63 10.17 6.57
N SER A 29 10.32 9.57 7.56
CA SER A 29 10.99 10.31 8.63
C SER A 29 12.36 10.86 8.27
N LEU A 30 12.92 10.50 7.11
CA LEU A 30 14.24 10.93 6.70
C LEU A 30 14.19 12.31 6.02
N PRO A 31 14.96 13.29 6.50
CA PRO A 31 15.01 14.61 5.87
C PRO A 31 15.61 14.52 4.47
N GLY A 32 15.06 15.29 3.52
CA GLY A 32 15.54 15.33 2.13
C GLY A 32 15.15 14.13 1.27
N LEU A 33 14.35 13.19 1.81
CA LEU A 33 13.81 12.06 1.06
C LEU A 33 12.29 12.19 0.92
N LYS A 34 11.82 12.25 -0.33
CA LYS A 34 10.39 12.22 -0.64
C LYS A 34 9.94 10.79 -0.92
N VAL A 35 8.87 10.35 -0.28
CA VAL A 35 8.25 9.04 -0.57
C VAL A 35 7.02 9.25 -1.46
N VAL A 36 7.02 8.63 -2.64
CA VAL A 36 5.92 8.71 -3.61
C VAL A 36 5.29 7.34 -3.78
N PRO A 37 4.01 7.17 -3.38
CA PRO A 37 3.28 5.92 -3.51
C PRO A 37 2.75 5.68 -4.92
N HIS A 38 2.85 4.43 -5.40
CA HIS A 38 2.38 3.97 -6.70
C HIS A 38 1.56 2.69 -6.52
N ALA A 39 0.25 2.78 -6.63
CA ALA A 39 -0.64 1.64 -6.45
C ALA A 39 -0.80 0.83 -7.74
N GLY A 40 -0.36 -0.43 -7.74
CA GLY A 40 -0.28 -1.25 -8.94
C GLY A 40 -1.52 -2.09 -9.26
N GLY A 41 -2.52 -2.15 -8.37
CA GLY A 41 -3.81 -2.78 -8.64
C GLY A 41 -3.73 -4.30 -8.86
N MET A 42 -3.18 -5.04 -7.90
CA MET A 42 -2.98 -6.49 -8.01
C MET A 42 -4.30 -7.24 -8.25
N MET A 43 -5.36 -6.85 -7.54
CA MET A 43 -6.68 -7.46 -7.61
C MET A 43 -7.71 -6.51 -8.24
N THR A 44 -7.48 -6.08 -9.49
CA THR A 44 -8.41 -5.23 -10.24
C THR A 44 -8.96 -5.94 -11.47
N GLY A 45 -10.10 -5.50 -11.97
CA GLY A 45 -10.72 -6.05 -13.18
C GLY A 45 -10.95 -7.56 -13.06
N ASN A 46 -10.42 -8.34 -13.99
CA ASN A 46 -10.57 -9.81 -14.02
C ASN A 46 -9.79 -10.53 -12.91
N ASN A 47 -8.90 -9.84 -12.20
CA ASN A 47 -8.16 -10.41 -11.06
C ASN A 47 -8.89 -10.24 -9.72
N ARG A 48 -10.04 -9.58 -9.71
CA ARG A 48 -10.92 -9.53 -8.54
C ARG A 48 -11.38 -10.94 -8.20
N ARG A 49 -11.50 -11.20 -6.91
CA ARG A 49 -11.97 -12.53 -6.46
C ARG A 49 -12.77 -12.45 -5.18
N GLN A 50 -13.71 -13.36 -5.03
CA GLN A 50 -14.33 -13.64 -3.75
C GLN A 50 -13.38 -14.41 -2.85
N ILE A 51 -13.53 -14.27 -1.56
CA ILE A 51 -12.83 -15.10 -0.58
C ILE A 51 -13.45 -16.51 -0.64
N THR A 52 -12.58 -17.51 -0.80
CA THR A 52 -12.93 -18.93 -0.79
C THR A 52 -12.08 -19.66 0.25
N ASP A 53 -12.47 -20.87 0.63
CA ASP A 53 -11.62 -21.70 1.51
C ASP A 53 -10.25 -21.98 0.91
N GLU A 54 -10.17 -22.14 -0.41
CA GLU A 54 -8.91 -22.32 -1.13
C GLU A 54 -8.02 -21.07 -0.99
N TRP A 55 -8.58 -19.88 -1.25
CA TRP A 55 -7.87 -18.63 -1.07
C TRP A 55 -7.41 -18.43 0.37
N ARG A 56 -8.28 -18.67 1.33
CA ARG A 56 -7.97 -18.60 2.76
C ARG A 56 -6.82 -19.53 3.13
N ASN A 57 -6.87 -20.79 2.69
CA ASN A 57 -5.81 -21.76 2.97
C ASN A 57 -4.47 -21.39 2.32
N TYR A 58 -4.52 -20.71 1.19
CA TYR A 58 -3.34 -20.18 0.52
C TYR A 58 -2.72 -18.99 1.28
N VAL A 59 -3.52 -18.00 1.69
CA VAL A 59 -2.94 -16.77 2.28
C VAL A 59 -2.49 -16.92 3.73
N ILE A 60 -3.17 -17.73 4.55
CA ILE A 60 -2.86 -17.86 5.99
C ILE A 60 -1.39 -18.21 6.26
N PRO A 61 -0.77 -19.22 5.61
CA PRO A 61 0.65 -19.51 5.84
C PRO A 61 1.58 -18.36 5.45
N HIS A 62 1.24 -17.63 4.36
CA HIS A 62 2.01 -16.48 3.91
C HIS A 62 1.93 -15.34 4.91
N ASP A 63 0.72 -15.02 5.40
CA ASP A 63 0.49 -13.92 6.34
C ASP A 63 1.14 -14.19 7.71
N LYS A 64 1.10 -15.44 8.17
CA LYS A 64 1.85 -15.85 9.39
C LYS A 64 3.35 -15.66 9.22
N ARG A 65 3.90 -16.05 8.06
CA ARG A 65 5.31 -15.81 7.75
C ARG A 65 5.66 -14.33 7.71
N ILE A 66 4.79 -13.49 7.13
CA ILE A 66 4.97 -12.04 7.13
C ILE A 66 4.98 -11.50 8.56
N ALA A 67 4.03 -11.92 9.41
CA ALA A 67 3.99 -11.53 10.81
C ALA A 67 5.28 -11.90 11.55
N GLU A 68 5.77 -13.13 11.39
CA GLU A 68 7.03 -13.61 11.99
C GLU A 68 8.24 -12.80 11.52
N MET A 69 8.34 -12.49 10.24
CA MET A 69 9.49 -11.79 9.66
C MET A 69 9.50 -10.29 9.96
N THR A 70 8.33 -9.68 10.07
CA THR A 70 8.21 -8.21 10.10
C THR A 70 7.73 -7.66 11.44
N GLY A 71 7.16 -8.51 12.30
CA GLY A 71 6.50 -8.10 13.54
C GLY A 71 5.14 -7.41 13.32
N GLN A 72 4.64 -7.33 12.08
CA GLN A 72 3.34 -6.73 11.81
C GLN A 72 2.21 -7.63 12.33
N PRO A 73 1.26 -7.08 13.11
CA PRO A 73 0.19 -7.87 13.69
C PRO A 73 -0.90 -8.20 12.65
N PHE A 74 -1.35 -9.45 12.66
CA PHE A 74 -2.56 -9.88 11.95
C PHE A 74 -3.60 -10.29 13.00
N GLY A 75 -4.81 -9.74 12.88
CA GLY A 75 -5.85 -9.90 13.90
C GLY A 75 -6.69 -11.18 13.74
N GLU A 76 -7.29 -11.63 14.84
CA GLU A 76 -8.29 -12.70 14.82
C GLU A 76 -9.50 -12.36 13.95
N ALA A 77 -9.93 -11.08 13.93
CA ALA A 77 -11.00 -10.61 13.07
C ALA A 77 -10.69 -10.78 11.57
N TYR A 78 -9.41 -10.72 11.18
CA TYR A 78 -8.98 -11.03 9.82
C TYR A 78 -9.01 -12.55 9.57
N PHE A 79 -8.31 -13.35 10.35
CA PHE A 79 -8.17 -14.79 10.11
C PHE A 79 -9.49 -15.57 10.27
N ASN A 80 -10.24 -15.27 11.32
CA ASN A 80 -11.43 -16.00 11.70
C ASN A 80 -12.76 -15.28 11.37
N GLY A 81 -12.67 -14.01 10.98
CA GLY A 81 -13.77 -13.21 10.48
C GLY A 81 -13.71 -13.05 8.95
N LEU A 82 -12.95 -12.05 8.46
CA LEU A 82 -12.93 -11.67 7.05
C LEU A 82 -12.58 -12.84 6.12
N LEU A 83 -11.52 -13.60 6.41
CA LEU A 83 -11.10 -14.72 5.57
C LEU A 83 -12.09 -15.91 5.55
N ARG A 84 -13.13 -15.89 6.39
CA ARG A 84 -14.25 -16.85 6.35
C ARG A 84 -15.50 -16.29 5.67
N ASP A 85 -15.48 -15.02 5.32
CA ASP A 85 -16.59 -14.35 4.70
C ASP A 85 -16.60 -14.54 3.18
N THR A 86 -17.26 -15.59 2.73
CA THR A 86 -17.35 -15.93 1.29
C THR A 86 -18.17 -14.93 0.47
N THR A 87 -18.82 -13.94 1.09
CA THR A 87 -19.48 -12.83 0.38
C THR A 87 -18.57 -11.62 0.17
N ALA A 88 -17.41 -11.59 0.82
CA ALA A 88 -16.45 -10.51 0.66
C ALA A 88 -15.68 -10.64 -0.65
N VAL A 89 -15.47 -9.50 -1.30
CA VAL A 89 -14.72 -9.39 -2.56
C VAL A 89 -13.39 -8.72 -2.31
N MET A 90 -12.33 -9.34 -2.78
CA MET A 90 -10.98 -8.78 -2.83
C MET A 90 -10.87 -7.95 -4.11
N ASP A 91 -10.93 -6.63 -3.97
CA ASP A 91 -10.84 -5.64 -5.05
C ASP A 91 -9.93 -4.50 -4.62
N SER A 92 -8.84 -4.30 -5.36
CA SER A 92 -7.87 -3.25 -5.04
C SER A 92 -8.31 -1.86 -5.52
N GLU A 93 -9.26 -1.76 -6.46
CA GLU A 93 -9.63 -0.47 -7.07
C GLU A 93 -10.26 0.51 -6.06
N PRO A 94 -11.29 0.15 -5.26
CA PRO A 94 -11.88 1.06 -4.30
C PRO A 94 -10.88 1.60 -3.25
N PRO A 95 -10.05 0.77 -2.58
CA PRO A 95 -9.07 1.29 -1.64
C PRO A 95 -7.98 2.13 -2.31
N ILE A 96 -7.57 1.84 -3.55
CA ILE A 96 -6.65 2.70 -4.32
C ILE A 96 -7.31 4.06 -4.57
N THR A 97 -8.56 4.09 -5.00
CA THR A 97 -9.33 5.34 -5.18
C THR A 97 -9.35 6.17 -3.89
N ALA A 98 -9.56 5.52 -2.74
CA ALA A 98 -9.54 6.18 -1.43
C ALA A 98 -8.17 6.79 -1.08
N ILE A 99 -7.09 6.09 -1.40
CA ILE A 99 -5.72 6.59 -1.22
C ILE A 99 -5.47 7.82 -2.09
N LEU A 100 -5.87 7.78 -3.36
CA LEU A 100 -5.75 8.91 -4.28
C LEU A 100 -6.58 10.12 -3.83
N ALA A 101 -7.81 9.88 -3.35
CA ALA A 101 -8.67 10.92 -2.83
C ALA A 101 -8.06 11.60 -1.59
N ALA A 102 -7.51 10.83 -0.65
CA ALA A 102 -6.83 11.34 0.55
C ALA A 102 -5.56 12.14 0.18
N GLU A 103 -4.82 11.68 -0.82
CA GLU A 103 -3.62 12.37 -1.32
C GLU A 103 -3.99 13.72 -1.92
N LYS A 104 -4.94 13.77 -2.85
CA LYS A 104 -5.37 15.01 -3.48
C LYS A 104 -5.97 16.00 -2.51
N LEU A 105 -6.75 15.52 -1.54
CA LEU A 105 -7.45 16.37 -0.60
C LEU A 105 -6.52 17.00 0.44
N ALA A 106 -5.53 16.26 0.92
CA ALA A 106 -4.75 16.65 2.10
C ALA A 106 -3.28 16.15 2.10
N GLY A 107 -2.75 15.57 1.02
CA GLY A 107 -1.42 14.97 0.99
C GLY A 107 -1.28 13.76 1.93
N ARG A 108 -2.39 13.03 2.20
CA ARG A 108 -2.45 11.97 3.21
C ARG A 108 -2.67 10.58 2.62
N GLY A 109 -2.19 10.36 1.39
CA GLY A 109 -2.35 9.07 0.72
C GLY A 109 -1.68 7.91 1.47
N LEU A 110 -0.46 8.09 1.97
CA LEU A 110 0.24 7.06 2.75
C LEU A 110 -0.40 6.81 4.12
N ASP A 111 -0.97 7.82 4.77
CA ASP A 111 -1.75 7.63 6.01
C ASP A 111 -3.01 6.81 5.74
N MET A 112 -3.69 7.09 4.63
CA MET A 112 -4.88 6.35 4.21
C MET A 112 -4.53 4.89 3.87
N LEU A 113 -3.43 4.65 3.15
CA LEU A 113 -2.93 3.30 2.90
C LEU A 113 -2.68 2.54 4.21
N HIS A 114 -1.95 3.16 5.14
CA HIS A 114 -1.65 2.53 6.42
C HIS A 114 -2.93 2.18 7.20
N ARG A 115 -3.90 3.10 7.25
CA ARG A 115 -5.17 2.87 7.93
C ARG A 115 -6.00 1.78 7.25
N ILE A 116 -6.03 1.74 5.92
CA ILE A 116 -6.67 0.69 5.12
C ILE A 116 -6.05 -0.68 5.44
N GLN A 117 -4.73 -0.77 5.49
CA GLN A 117 -4.04 -2.02 5.81
C GLN A 117 -4.34 -2.50 7.23
N GLN A 118 -4.38 -1.61 8.22
CA GLN A 118 -4.81 -1.95 9.57
C GLN A 118 -6.26 -2.47 9.61
N ALA A 119 -7.16 -1.76 8.93
CA ALA A 119 -8.57 -2.17 8.83
C ALA A 119 -8.73 -3.57 8.23
N HIS A 120 -7.95 -3.88 7.19
CA HIS A 120 -7.98 -5.19 6.54
C HIS A 120 -7.35 -6.28 7.40
N TYR A 121 -6.04 -6.14 7.71
CA TYR A 121 -5.24 -7.22 8.29
C TYR A 121 -5.38 -7.37 9.81
N GLN A 122 -5.81 -6.33 10.52
CA GLN A 122 -6.01 -6.42 11.98
C GLN A 122 -7.48 -6.49 12.35
N GLU A 123 -8.32 -5.64 11.75
CA GLU A 123 -9.72 -5.46 12.12
C GLU A 123 -10.68 -6.33 11.29
N GLY A 124 -10.20 -6.95 10.21
CA GLY A 124 -11.01 -7.81 9.34
C GLY A 124 -12.13 -7.07 8.60
N ARG A 125 -11.91 -5.78 8.27
CA ARG A 125 -12.91 -4.96 7.57
C ARG A 125 -12.82 -5.17 6.07
N ARG A 126 -13.97 -5.09 5.39
CA ARG A 126 -14.09 -5.19 3.93
C ARG A 126 -13.67 -3.87 3.28
N ILE A 127 -12.40 -3.71 2.96
CA ILE A 127 -11.85 -2.46 2.40
C ILE A 127 -12.23 -2.22 0.92
N ALA A 128 -12.92 -3.13 0.27
CA ALA A 128 -13.54 -2.89 -1.03
C ALA A 128 -14.88 -2.14 -0.92
N ASP A 129 -15.46 -2.07 0.29
CA ASP A 129 -16.76 -1.45 0.52
C ASP A 129 -16.59 0.07 0.77
N THR A 130 -17.21 0.90 -0.06
CA THR A 130 -17.13 2.36 0.04
C THR A 130 -17.47 2.90 1.43
N PRO A 131 -18.52 2.43 2.14
CA PRO A 131 -18.82 2.91 3.50
C PRO A 131 -17.69 2.64 4.50
N VAL A 132 -16.93 1.57 4.34
CA VAL A 132 -15.75 1.28 5.15
C VAL A 132 -14.67 2.32 4.91
N LEU A 133 -14.38 2.63 3.65
CA LEU A 133 -13.36 3.62 3.26
C LEU A 133 -13.71 5.03 3.73
N GLU A 134 -15.00 5.42 3.66
CA GLU A 134 -15.49 6.69 4.20
C GLU A 134 -15.31 6.78 5.71
N ALA A 135 -15.58 5.69 6.44
CA ALA A 135 -15.34 5.63 7.88
C ALA A 135 -13.85 5.77 8.22
N LEU A 136 -12.95 5.09 7.47
CA LEU A 136 -11.50 5.21 7.66
C LEU A 136 -10.99 6.63 7.41
N ALA A 137 -11.50 7.31 6.38
CA ALA A 137 -11.17 8.70 6.10
C ALA A 137 -11.61 9.63 7.24
N LYS A 138 -12.81 9.40 7.80
CA LYS A 138 -13.29 10.13 8.98
C LYS A 138 -12.40 9.87 10.20
N GLU A 139 -11.96 8.65 10.45
CA GLU A 139 -11.02 8.29 11.52
C GLU A 139 -9.68 9.03 11.37
N LEU A 140 -9.26 9.30 10.15
CA LEU A 140 -8.09 10.13 9.83
C LEU A 140 -8.38 11.64 9.95
N GLY A 141 -9.59 12.07 10.28
CA GLY A 141 -9.96 13.49 10.38
C GLY A 141 -10.15 14.18 9.03
N LEU A 142 -10.30 13.44 7.93
CA LEU A 142 -10.60 14.03 6.63
C LEU A 142 -12.07 14.50 6.58
N PRO A 143 -12.37 15.68 5.95
CA PRO A 143 -13.73 16.18 5.85
C PRO A 143 -14.60 15.23 5.01
N SER A 144 -15.59 14.58 5.61
CA SER A 144 -16.34 13.47 4.98
C SER A 144 -16.98 13.87 3.65
N ALA A 145 -17.64 15.03 3.56
CA ALA A 145 -18.29 15.47 2.32
C ALA A 145 -17.27 15.69 1.18
N ALA A 146 -16.13 16.32 1.49
CA ALA A 146 -15.06 16.55 0.53
C ALA A 146 -14.40 15.23 0.09
N PHE A 147 -14.17 14.31 1.03
CA PHE A 147 -13.60 13.00 0.72
C PHE A 147 -14.54 12.18 -0.20
N ILE A 148 -15.83 12.14 0.08
CA ILE A 148 -16.82 11.44 -0.77
C ILE A 148 -16.86 12.05 -2.19
N ALA A 149 -16.81 13.38 -2.29
CA ALA A 149 -16.77 14.04 -3.58
C ALA A 149 -15.48 13.69 -4.37
N GLU A 150 -14.32 13.71 -3.70
CA GLU A 150 -13.05 13.36 -4.32
C GLU A 150 -12.96 11.87 -4.68
N MET A 151 -13.51 10.97 -3.84
CA MET A 151 -13.66 9.54 -4.17
C MET A 151 -14.41 9.34 -5.49
N ARG A 152 -15.53 10.05 -5.67
CA ARG A 152 -16.32 9.97 -6.91
C ARG A 152 -15.56 10.49 -8.11
N PHE A 153 -14.83 11.60 -7.95
CA PHE A 153 -14.02 12.20 -9.01
C PHE A 153 -12.83 11.31 -9.41
N SER A 154 -12.18 10.69 -8.43
CA SER A 154 -11.00 9.83 -8.63
C SER A 154 -11.35 8.43 -9.11
N SER A 155 -12.62 7.99 -8.97
CA SER A 155 -13.07 6.66 -9.38
C SER A 155 -13.04 6.46 -10.90
N GLY A 156 -12.90 5.21 -11.33
CA GLY A 156 -12.92 4.81 -12.74
C GLY A 156 -11.64 5.21 -13.48
N ALA A 157 -11.75 6.06 -14.52
CA ALA A 157 -10.63 6.40 -15.40
C ALA A 157 -9.40 6.98 -14.68
N PRO A 158 -9.52 7.92 -13.70
CA PRO A 158 -8.34 8.43 -12.99
C PRO A 158 -7.62 7.35 -12.18
N THR A 159 -8.34 6.48 -11.49
CA THR A 159 -7.73 5.35 -10.76
C THR A 159 -7.10 4.35 -11.71
N ALA A 160 -7.77 4.02 -12.82
CA ALA A 160 -7.23 3.11 -13.84
C ALA A 160 -5.94 3.67 -14.47
N GLN A 161 -5.89 4.98 -14.74
CA GLN A 161 -4.69 5.64 -15.25
C GLN A 161 -3.54 5.56 -14.26
N HIS A 162 -3.78 5.89 -12.98
CA HIS A 162 -2.77 5.77 -11.91
C HIS A 162 -2.21 4.34 -11.81
N ILE A 163 -3.07 3.32 -11.88
CA ILE A 163 -2.65 1.92 -11.86
C ILE A 163 -1.79 1.60 -13.08
N ALA A 164 -2.16 2.06 -14.27
CA ALA A 164 -1.38 1.85 -15.48
C ALA A 164 0.01 2.49 -15.41
N GLU A 165 0.10 3.73 -14.93
CA GLU A 165 1.36 4.45 -14.70
C GLU A 165 2.24 3.73 -13.65
N SER A 166 1.64 3.26 -12.56
CA SER A 166 2.34 2.49 -11.53
C SER A 166 2.91 1.17 -12.06
N ARG A 167 2.16 0.47 -12.90
CA ARG A 167 2.63 -0.75 -13.58
C ARG A 167 3.72 -0.47 -14.61
N ALA A 168 3.64 0.64 -15.33
CA ALA A 168 4.70 1.07 -16.23
C ALA A 168 6.01 1.37 -15.48
N LEU A 169 5.91 2.03 -14.31
CA LEU A 169 7.06 2.24 -13.43
C LEU A 169 7.62 0.92 -12.92
N LEU A 170 6.77 -0.01 -12.47
CA LEU A 170 7.18 -1.35 -12.03
C LEU A 170 7.99 -2.07 -13.11
N ALA A 171 7.51 -2.05 -14.36
CA ALA A 171 8.21 -2.64 -15.49
C ALA A 171 9.54 -1.93 -15.78
N LYS A 172 9.56 -0.59 -15.74
CA LYS A 172 10.77 0.22 -15.97
C LYS A 172 11.88 -0.10 -14.98
N VAL A 173 11.54 -0.33 -13.71
CA VAL A 173 12.53 -0.69 -12.67
C VAL A 173 12.79 -2.21 -12.62
N GLN A 174 12.22 -2.99 -13.53
CA GLN A 174 12.32 -4.45 -13.57
C GLN A 174 11.90 -5.14 -12.26
N GLY A 175 10.96 -4.49 -11.54
CA GLY A 175 10.42 -5.03 -10.29
C GLY A 175 9.49 -6.22 -10.57
N GLN A 176 9.53 -7.22 -9.68
CA GLN A 176 8.65 -8.39 -9.76
C GLN A 176 7.78 -8.48 -8.52
N GLY A 177 6.46 -8.49 -8.72
CA GLY A 177 5.51 -8.50 -7.61
C GLY A 177 5.46 -7.19 -6.83
N PHE A 178 4.98 -7.26 -5.59
CA PHE A 178 4.89 -6.14 -4.66
C PHE A 178 5.50 -6.53 -3.30
N PRO A 179 6.14 -5.61 -2.54
CA PRO A 179 6.38 -4.19 -2.84
C PRO A 179 7.80 -3.93 -3.37
N PRO A 180 8.02 -3.45 -4.60
CA PRO A 180 9.28 -2.85 -5.00
C PRO A 180 9.44 -1.44 -4.43
N PHE A 181 10.69 -1.10 -4.12
CA PHE A 181 11.13 0.25 -3.79
C PHE A 181 12.21 0.67 -4.79
N ALA A 182 12.04 1.82 -5.41
CA ALA A 182 13.02 2.37 -6.33
C ALA A 182 13.46 3.77 -5.90
N LEU A 183 14.74 3.99 -5.83
CA LEU A 183 15.30 5.30 -5.53
C LEU A 183 15.58 6.05 -6.83
N GLN A 184 15.09 7.28 -6.90
CA GLN A 184 15.41 8.23 -7.96
C GLN A 184 16.37 9.29 -7.40
N ASP A 185 17.55 9.38 -8.00
CA ASP A 185 18.53 10.40 -7.63
C ASP A 185 18.22 11.77 -8.25
N SER A 186 19.05 12.74 -7.93
CA SER A 186 18.97 14.11 -8.44
C SER A 186 19.12 14.25 -9.96
N GLU A 187 19.65 13.24 -10.63
CA GLU A 187 19.81 13.21 -12.09
C GLU A 187 18.65 12.45 -12.77
N GLY A 188 17.66 11.99 -11.99
CA GLY A 188 16.49 11.25 -12.49
C GLY A 188 16.75 9.75 -12.74
N ARG A 189 17.91 9.21 -12.35
CA ARG A 189 18.23 7.79 -12.52
C ARG A 189 17.50 6.96 -11.47
N LEU A 190 16.84 5.92 -11.91
CA LEU A 190 16.09 4.99 -11.07
C LEU A 190 16.93 3.77 -10.73
N ARG A 191 16.96 3.39 -9.46
CA ARG A 191 17.61 2.18 -8.95
C ARG A 191 16.66 1.40 -8.05
N LEU A 192 16.39 0.14 -8.40
CA LEU A 192 15.64 -0.79 -7.54
C LEU A 192 16.42 -1.07 -6.25
N LEU A 193 15.73 -1.02 -5.12
CA LEU A 193 16.32 -1.32 -3.81
C LEU A 193 15.92 -2.73 -3.36
N PRO A 194 16.82 -3.48 -2.70
CA PRO A 194 16.56 -4.83 -2.21
C PRO A 194 15.79 -4.79 -0.87
N ALA A 195 14.62 -4.15 -0.85
CA ALA A 195 13.84 -3.90 0.37
C ALA A 195 13.46 -5.19 1.11
N GLY A 196 13.31 -6.31 0.40
CA GLY A 196 13.06 -7.62 1.01
C GLY A 196 14.10 -8.04 2.05
N ASN A 197 15.36 -7.60 1.89
CA ASN A 197 16.44 -7.89 2.83
C ASN A 197 16.33 -7.08 4.15
N TYR A 198 15.45 -6.09 4.18
CA TYR A 198 15.30 -5.16 5.31
C TYR A 198 13.95 -5.32 6.03
N LEU A 199 13.10 -6.25 5.58
CA LEU A 199 11.86 -6.55 6.28
C LEU A 199 12.15 -6.98 7.71
N GLY A 200 11.52 -6.30 8.69
CA GLY A 200 11.80 -6.49 10.11
C GLY A 200 13.05 -5.75 10.63
N ASN A 201 13.85 -5.10 9.78
CA ASN A 201 15.06 -4.37 10.19
C ASN A 201 15.04 -2.91 9.72
N VAL A 202 14.22 -2.12 10.41
CA VAL A 202 13.98 -0.70 10.09
C VAL A 202 15.24 0.16 10.16
N GLU A 203 16.11 -0.09 11.13
CA GLU A 203 17.34 0.71 11.30
C GLU A 203 18.34 0.47 10.16
N ALA A 204 18.52 -0.78 9.74
CA ALA A 204 19.37 -1.06 8.58
C ALA A 204 18.81 -0.43 7.29
N TRP A 205 17.47 -0.39 7.15
CA TRP A 205 16.81 0.29 6.05
C TRP A 205 17.05 1.80 6.06
N LYS A 206 16.92 2.47 7.21
CA LYS A 206 17.24 3.89 7.35
C LYS A 206 18.70 4.20 6.97
N ASN A 207 19.64 3.36 7.43
CA ASN A 207 21.06 3.53 7.13
C ASN A 207 21.32 3.43 5.61
N LEU A 208 20.69 2.46 4.93
CA LEU A 208 20.77 2.35 3.48
C LEU A 208 20.27 3.62 2.78
N LEU A 209 19.07 4.10 3.17
CA LEU A 209 18.46 5.28 2.56
C LEU A 209 19.24 6.56 2.87
N GLY A 210 19.73 6.73 4.11
CA GLY A 210 20.53 7.88 4.52
C GLY A 210 21.84 7.99 3.73
N ALA A 211 22.52 6.87 3.54
CA ALA A 211 23.73 6.83 2.72
C ALA A 211 23.45 7.15 1.23
N ALA A 212 22.28 6.72 0.73
CA ALA A 212 21.88 6.94 -0.66
C ALA A 212 21.33 8.35 -0.94
N ALA A 213 20.83 9.05 0.08
CA ALA A 213 20.36 10.43 -0.03
C ALA A 213 21.49 11.47 0.04
N LEU A 214 22.68 11.07 0.50
CA LEU A 214 23.88 11.90 0.62
C LEU A 214 24.85 11.73 -0.57
N ALA A 215 24.60 10.77 -1.44
CA ALA A 215 25.43 10.47 -2.62
C ALA A 215 24.86 11.11 -3.88
#